data_76be8e653d8ba07fae1997f3815fcd82
#
_entry.id   76be8e653d8ba07fae1997f3815fcd82
#
_cell.length_a   1.000
_cell.length_b   1.000
_cell.length_c   1.000
_cell.angle_alpha   90.00
_cell.angle_beta   90.00
_cell.angle_gamma   90.00
#
_symmetry.space_group_name_H-M   'P 1'
#
loop_
_entity.id
_entity.type
_entity.pdbx_description
1 polymer ?
#
loop_
_entity_poly.entity_id
_entity_poly.type
_entity_poly.pdbx_seq_one_letter_code
_entity_poly.pdbx_strand_id
1 'polypeptide(L)'
;MPKLIENNIIEVFKNRSSFNRDELYSFYLNSEPDLKESTFSWRIYDLKKKNILKTIGRGLYVVSYKPKYKPIISNNGLKIAQKIFEQFEEINYSLWEIPWLNEFSQHQTFNQMIVVEVEREFEESVYYFLKDSLKMNFFLNPDEKQIKFYISEINSAVVIKRLVTRAPISKIKENKTTIPIATLEKIVVDLFADEHLFHAYQGSELIYILERILNHYSINLTKMFSYAKRRKKEQEIKQFISTYIPNFLEEINYD
;
A
#
# COMPACT_ATOMS: atom_id res chain seq x y z
N MET A 1 -4.79 24.91 10.56
CA MET A 1 -3.51 25.59 10.27
C MET A 1 -2.26 24.71 10.30
N PRO A 2 -1.97 23.77 11.24
CA PRO A 2 -0.73 22.98 11.20
C PRO A 2 -0.51 22.18 9.92
N LYS A 3 -1.52 21.50 9.39
CA LYS A 3 -1.42 20.71 8.15
C LYS A 3 -1.06 21.50 6.89
N LEU A 4 -1.44 22.77 6.82
CA LEU A 4 -1.13 23.62 5.65
C LEU A 4 0.37 23.95 5.62
N ILE A 5 0.96 24.26 6.76
CA ILE A 5 2.39 24.56 6.89
C ILE A 5 3.24 23.31 6.60
N GLU A 6 2.83 22.14 7.08
CA GLU A 6 3.52 20.88 6.82
C GLU A 6 3.58 20.54 5.31
N ASN A 7 2.46 20.71 4.60
CA ASN A 7 2.42 20.51 3.15
C ASN A 7 3.34 21.49 2.42
N ASN A 8 3.37 22.75 2.84
CA ASN A 8 4.23 23.78 2.24
C ASN A 8 5.71 23.47 2.46
N ILE A 9 6.11 22.93 3.64
CA ILE A 9 7.48 22.47 3.91
C ILE A 9 7.88 21.38 2.92
N ILE A 10 7.01 20.39 2.74
CA ILE A 10 7.26 19.30 1.79
C ILE A 10 7.46 19.86 0.39
N GLU A 11 6.58 20.74 -0.08
CA GLU A 11 6.67 21.30 -1.43
C GLU A 11 7.94 22.13 -1.65
N VAL A 12 8.31 22.96 -0.68
CA VAL A 12 9.46 23.86 -0.79
C VAL A 12 10.80 23.11 -0.70
N PHE A 13 10.88 22.09 0.15
CA PHE A 13 12.16 21.44 0.48
C PHE A 13 12.33 20.02 -0.13
N LYS A 14 11.29 19.39 -0.72
CA LYS A 14 11.35 18.02 -1.26
C LYS A 14 12.43 17.77 -2.31
N ASN A 15 12.78 18.81 -3.09
CA ASN A 15 13.77 18.71 -4.17
C ASN A 15 15.17 19.16 -3.76
N ARG A 16 15.37 19.52 -2.49
CA ARG A 16 16.69 19.90 -1.98
C ARG A 16 17.43 18.70 -1.41
N SER A 17 18.70 18.58 -1.72
CA SER A 17 19.56 17.54 -1.15
C SER A 17 19.73 17.65 0.37
N SER A 18 19.66 18.88 0.90
CA SER A 18 19.61 19.18 2.33
C SER A 18 19.23 20.64 2.55
N PHE A 19 18.86 20.97 3.79
CA PHE A 19 18.68 22.33 4.27
C PHE A 19 19.02 22.42 5.77
N ASN A 20 19.39 23.59 6.23
CA ASN A 20 19.77 23.78 7.62
C ASN A 20 18.62 24.28 8.49
N ARG A 21 18.89 24.36 9.80
CA ARG A 21 17.91 24.79 10.79
C ARG A 21 17.42 26.24 10.56
N ASP A 22 18.33 27.11 10.14
CA ASP A 22 18.04 28.55 9.95
C ASP A 22 17.18 28.78 8.70
N GLU A 23 17.40 28.02 7.63
CA GLU A 23 16.55 28.03 6.44
C GLU A 23 15.12 27.59 6.76
N LEU A 24 14.97 26.54 7.57
CA LEU A 24 13.66 26.08 8.01
C LEU A 24 12.99 27.10 8.95
N TYR A 25 13.74 27.74 9.85
CA TYR A 25 13.23 28.76 10.73
C TYR A 25 12.75 30.00 9.94
N SER A 26 13.57 30.45 8.99
CA SER A 26 13.21 31.55 8.09
C SER A 26 11.95 31.26 7.29
N PHE A 27 11.76 30.02 6.83
CA PHE A 27 10.53 29.59 6.17
C PHE A 27 9.31 29.76 7.09
N TYR A 28 9.42 29.38 8.37
CA TYR A 28 8.34 29.59 9.33
C TYR A 28 8.06 31.05 9.64
N LEU A 29 9.13 31.87 9.76
CA LEU A 29 8.99 33.31 10.06
C LEU A 29 8.27 34.09 8.94
N ASN A 30 8.30 33.61 7.69
CA ASN A 30 7.52 34.20 6.61
C ASN A 30 5.99 34.13 6.85
N SER A 31 5.55 33.11 7.60
CA SER A 31 4.12 32.93 7.93
C SER A 31 3.78 33.32 9.37
N GLU A 32 4.76 33.26 10.26
CA GLU A 32 4.63 33.54 11.70
C GLU A 32 5.84 34.33 12.19
N PRO A 33 5.86 35.68 12.00
CA PRO A 33 7.02 36.52 12.35
C PRO A 33 7.42 36.46 13.83
N ASP A 34 6.47 36.22 14.72
CA ASP A 34 6.68 36.18 16.18
C ASP A 34 6.94 34.75 16.72
N LEU A 35 7.30 33.80 15.85
CA LEU A 35 7.55 32.41 16.25
C LEU A 35 8.74 32.31 17.20
N LYS A 36 8.49 31.81 18.43
CA LYS A 36 9.52 31.58 19.42
C LYS A 36 10.39 30.36 19.09
N GLU A 37 11.69 30.46 19.34
CA GLU A 37 12.68 29.38 19.16
C GLU A 37 12.29 28.06 19.84
N SER A 38 11.72 28.11 21.04
CA SER A 38 11.25 26.94 21.78
C SER A 38 10.12 26.22 21.05
N THR A 39 9.16 27.00 20.51
CA THR A 39 8.05 26.46 19.69
C THR A 39 8.56 25.88 18.38
N PHE A 40 9.53 26.53 17.74
CA PHE A 40 10.15 26.02 16.53
C PHE A 40 10.89 24.69 16.79
N SER A 41 11.65 24.59 17.89
CA SER A 41 12.34 23.34 18.26
C SER A 41 11.36 22.17 18.46
N TRP A 42 10.20 22.44 19.07
CA TRP A 42 9.15 21.44 19.23
C TRP A 42 8.54 21.05 17.86
N ARG A 43 8.36 21.99 16.94
CA ARG A 43 7.87 21.69 15.58
C ARG A 43 8.84 20.81 14.79
N ILE A 44 10.17 21.04 14.90
CA ILE A 44 11.17 20.15 14.30
C ILE A 44 11.02 18.73 14.87
N TYR A 45 10.88 18.60 16.19
CA TYR A 45 10.65 17.31 16.83
C TYR A 45 9.38 16.63 16.30
N ASP A 46 8.27 17.35 16.20
CA ASP A 46 7.00 16.83 15.68
C ASP A 46 7.09 16.41 14.20
N LEU A 47 7.77 17.20 13.36
CA LEU A 47 8.02 16.87 11.96
C LEU A 47 8.88 15.60 11.82
N LYS A 48 9.87 15.42 12.69
CA LYS A 48 10.68 14.18 12.73
C LYS A 48 9.84 12.99 13.18
N LYS A 49 9.04 13.15 14.24
CA LYS A 49 8.11 12.11 14.71
C LYS A 49 7.07 11.70 13.64
N LYS A 50 6.71 12.62 12.76
CA LYS A 50 5.82 12.38 11.62
C LYS A 50 6.55 11.83 10.38
N ASN A 51 7.85 11.58 10.46
CA ASN A 51 8.70 11.18 9.33
C ASN A 51 8.60 12.14 8.13
N ILE A 52 8.41 13.43 8.39
CA ILE A 52 8.45 14.49 7.37
C ILE A 52 9.88 14.98 7.19
N LEU A 53 10.64 15.06 8.29
CA LEU A 53 12.05 15.43 8.32
C LEU A 53 12.93 14.29 8.81
N LYS A 54 14.06 14.07 8.13
CA LYS A 54 15.17 13.21 8.59
C LYS A 54 16.39 14.08 8.84
N THR A 55 17.13 13.81 9.91
CA THR A 55 18.41 14.45 10.18
C THR A 55 19.50 13.68 9.46
N ILE A 56 20.29 14.36 8.62
CA ILE A 56 21.42 13.78 7.88
C ILE A 56 22.77 14.25 8.39
N GLY A 57 22.78 15.18 9.34
CA GLY A 57 23.96 15.75 9.98
C GLY A 57 23.56 16.73 11.06
N ARG A 58 24.55 17.24 11.84
CA ARG A 58 24.26 18.21 12.90
C ARG A 58 23.62 19.47 12.33
N GLY A 59 22.33 19.70 12.63
CA GLY A 59 21.57 20.84 12.16
C GLY A 59 21.20 20.80 10.67
N LEU A 60 21.42 19.65 9.98
CA LEU A 60 21.07 19.46 8.58
C LEU A 60 19.92 18.46 8.45
N TYR A 61 18.96 18.81 7.65
CA TYR A 61 17.71 18.07 7.43
C TYR A 61 17.46 17.80 5.96
N VAL A 62 16.70 16.76 5.70
CA VAL A 62 16.10 16.45 4.39
C VAL A 62 14.63 16.14 4.60
N VAL A 63 13.81 16.46 3.61
CA VAL A 63 12.41 16.01 3.59
C VAL A 63 12.39 14.53 3.22
N SER A 64 11.88 13.70 4.12
CA SER A 64 11.75 12.24 3.93
C SER A 64 10.29 11.79 3.78
N TYR A 65 9.39 12.72 3.48
CA TYR A 65 7.96 12.42 3.37
C TYR A 65 7.69 11.45 2.22
N LYS A 66 7.09 10.32 2.59
CA LYS A 66 6.53 9.36 1.64
C LYS A 66 5.00 9.39 1.81
N PRO A 67 4.22 9.65 0.76
CA PRO A 67 2.77 9.67 0.86
C PRO A 67 2.21 8.29 1.17
N LYS A 68 0.99 8.24 1.71
CA LYS A 68 0.23 6.99 1.77
C LYS A 68 -0.35 6.70 0.40
N TYR A 69 -0.23 5.46 -0.02
CA TYR A 69 -0.82 5.00 -1.28
C TYR A 69 -2.35 5.11 -1.25
N LYS A 70 -2.91 5.61 -2.34
CA LYS A 70 -4.35 5.74 -2.54
C LYS A 70 -4.69 5.25 -3.95
N PRO A 71 -5.04 3.99 -4.12
CA PRO A 71 -5.41 3.46 -5.43
C PRO A 71 -6.75 4.03 -5.89
N ILE A 72 -6.95 3.99 -7.21
CA ILE A 72 -8.24 4.25 -7.84
C ILE A 72 -8.92 2.90 -8.07
N ILE A 73 -10.16 2.77 -7.60
CA ILE A 73 -10.95 1.56 -7.77
C ILE A 73 -11.62 1.61 -9.14
N SER A 74 -11.56 0.51 -9.89
CA SER A 74 -12.21 0.38 -11.19
C SER A 74 -13.75 0.32 -11.05
N ASN A 75 -14.44 0.57 -12.16
CA ASN A 75 -15.91 0.40 -12.21
C ASN A 75 -16.36 -1.02 -11.84
N ASN A 76 -15.55 -2.04 -12.17
CA ASN A 76 -15.84 -3.42 -11.80
C ASN A 76 -15.64 -3.65 -10.30
N GLY A 77 -14.57 -3.11 -9.71
CA GLY A 77 -14.35 -3.15 -8.27
C GLY A 77 -15.47 -2.44 -7.49
N LEU A 78 -15.91 -1.28 -7.98
CA LEU A 78 -17.06 -0.57 -7.38
C LEU A 78 -18.34 -1.39 -7.41
N LYS A 79 -18.68 -2.03 -8.55
CA LYS A 79 -19.85 -2.90 -8.67
C LYS A 79 -19.79 -4.09 -7.70
N ILE A 80 -18.63 -4.73 -7.59
CA ILE A 80 -18.40 -5.84 -6.65
C ILE A 80 -18.63 -5.37 -5.21
N ALA A 81 -17.96 -4.27 -4.82
CA ALA A 81 -18.07 -3.73 -3.46
C ALA A 81 -19.50 -3.32 -3.12
N GLN A 82 -20.23 -2.71 -4.06
CA GLN A 82 -21.62 -2.33 -3.89
C GLN A 82 -22.50 -3.58 -3.69
N LYS A 83 -22.32 -4.62 -4.50
CA LYS A 83 -23.09 -5.86 -4.37
C LYS A 83 -22.82 -6.58 -3.05
N ILE A 84 -21.57 -6.63 -2.60
CA ILE A 84 -21.24 -7.19 -1.28
C ILE A 84 -21.93 -6.37 -0.17
N PHE A 85 -21.87 -5.04 -0.24
CA PHE A 85 -22.51 -4.17 0.74
C PHE A 85 -24.04 -4.32 0.79
N GLU A 86 -24.69 -4.48 -0.38
CA GLU A 86 -26.15 -4.66 -0.48
C GLU A 86 -26.63 -5.97 0.15
N GLN A 87 -25.85 -7.05 0.05
CA GLN A 87 -26.28 -8.40 0.47
C GLN A 87 -25.69 -8.82 1.83
N PHE A 88 -24.49 -8.34 2.19
CA PHE A 88 -23.74 -8.78 3.36
C PHE A 88 -23.35 -7.57 4.21
N GLU A 89 -24.26 -7.10 5.08
CA GLU A 89 -24.13 -5.81 5.78
C GLU A 89 -22.88 -5.70 6.68
N GLU A 90 -22.43 -6.78 7.33
CA GLU A 90 -21.35 -6.73 8.33
C GLU A 90 -20.16 -7.64 8.02
N ILE A 91 -20.04 -8.11 6.78
CA ILE A 91 -18.97 -9.01 6.40
C ILE A 91 -17.61 -8.32 6.36
N ASN A 92 -16.58 -8.98 6.91
CA ASN A 92 -15.19 -8.52 6.72
C ASN A 92 -14.66 -9.01 5.39
N TYR A 93 -14.27 -8.08 4.53
CA TYR A 93 -13.63 -8.39 3.26
C TYR A 93 -12.52 -7.38 2.93
N SER A 94 -11.74 -7.70 1.92
CA SER A 94 -10.74 -6.81 1.33
C SER A 94 -10.78 -6.96 -0.18
N LEU A 95 -10.68 -5.86 -0.89
CA LEU A 95 -10.58 -5.82 -2.34
C LEU A 95 -9.27 -5.17 -2.77
N TRP A 96 -8.63 -5.70 -3.79
CA TRP A 96 -7.57 -5.01 -4.50
C TRP A 96 -7.49 -5.47 -5.97
N GLU A 97 -6.86 -4.68 -6.81
CA GLU A 97 -6.88 -4.87 -8.25
C GLU A 97 -5.45 -4.94 -8.80
N ILE A 98 -5.19 -5.89 -9.67
CA ILE A 98 -3.87 -6.06 -10.31
C ILE A 98 -3.40 -4.79 -11.03
N PRO A 99 -4.27 -4.01 -11.73
CA PRO A 99 -3.85 -2.74 -12.34
C PRO A 99 -3.16 -1.76 -11.39
N TRP A 100 -3.35 -1.86 -10.09
CA TRP A 100 -2.64 -1.01 -9.12
C TRP A 100 -1.14 -1.25 -9.11
N LEU A 101 -0.69 -2.45 -9.50
CA LEU A 101 0.73 -2.77 -9.63
C LEU A 101 1.40 -2.09 -10.82
N ASN A 102 0.64 -1.66 -11.84
CA ASN A 102 1.20 -1.00 -13.02
C ASN A 102 1.97 0.29 -12.69
N GLU A 103 1.64 0.94 -11.57
CA GLU A 103 2.38 2.11 -11.07
C GLU A 103 3.80 1.74 -10.61
N PHE A 104 4.00 0.50 -10.15
CA PHE A 104 5.25 0.00 -9.58
C PHE A 104 6.00 -0.90 -10.53
N SER A 105 5.33 -1.49 -11.51
CA SER A 105 5.88 -2.47 -12.45
C SER A 105 6.78 -1.84 -13.49
N GLN A 106 7.79 -2.56 -13.93
CA GLN A 106 8.59 -2.21 -15.10
C GLN A 106 7.81 -2.49 -16.38
N HIS A 107 7.08 -3.60 -16.40
CA HIS A 107 6.24 -4.01 -17.52
C HIS A 107 4.76 -3.88 -17.13
N GLN A 108 4.09 -2.88 -17.69
CA GLN A 108 2.65 -2.73 -17.50
C GLN A 108 1.88 -3.87 -18.14
N THR A 109 0.91 -4.41 -17.43
CA THR A 109 0.04 -5.48 -17.94
C THR A 109 -1.38 -4.97 -18.17
N PHE A 110 -2.06 -5.60 -19.14
CA PHE A 110 -3.49 -5.37 -19.37
C PHE A 110 -4.39 -6.26 -18.49
N ASN A 111 -3.80 -7.00 -17.56
CA ASN A 111 -4.54 -7.88 -16.66
C ASN A 111 -5.42 -7.06 -15.72
N GLN A 112 -6.73 -7.26 -15.78
CA GLN A 112 -7.75 -6.59 -14.98
C GLN A 112 -8.27 -7.50 -13.86
N MET A 113 -7.42 -8.38 -13.33
CA MET A 113 -7.83 -9.26 -12.24
C MET A 113 -8.12 -8.46 -10.96
N ILE A 114 -9.22 -8.81 -10.31
CA ILE A 114 -9.62 -8.29 -9.01
C ILE A 114 -9.55 -9.43 -8.00
N VAL A 115 -8.90 -9.20 -6.88
CA VAL A 115 -8.83 -10.13 -5.76
C VAL A 115 -9.78 -9.64 -4.67
N VAL A 116 -10.74 -10.48 -4.32
CA VAL A 116 -11.69 -10.25 -3.24
C VAL A 116 -11.45 -11.30 -2.17
N GLU A 117 -10.99 -10.87 -1.01
CA GLU A 117 -10.80 -11.77 0.11
C GLU A 117 -11.89 -11.54 1.13
N VAL A 118 -12.51 -12.63 1.55
CA VAL A 118 -13.70 -12.63 2.39
C VAL A 118 -13.42 -13.44 3.65
N GLU A 119 -13.98 -13.03 4.79
CA GLU A 119 -13.82 -13.76 6.04
C GLU A 119 -14.32 -15.21 5.92
N ARG A 120 -13.75 -16.04 6.77
CA ARG A 120 -14.02 -17.46 6.79
C ARG A 120 -15.54 -17.73 6.84
N GLU A 121 -15.97 -18.78 6.12
CA GLU A 121 -17.35 -19.27 6.02
C GLU A 121 -18.27 -18.48 5.07
N PHE A 122 -17.81 -17.33 4.56
CA PHE A 122 -18.59 -16.55 3.59
C PHE A 122 -18.06 -16.63 2.15
N GLU A 123 -16.91 -17.29 1.92
CA GLU A 123 -16.27 -17.32 0.60
C GLU A 123 -17.20 -17.89 -0.48
N GLU A 124 -17.87 -19.01 -0.20
CA GLU A 124 -18.80 -19.66 -1.14
C GLU A 124 -20.06 -18.85 -1.34
N SER A 125 -20.64 -18.30 -0.28
CA SER A 125 -21.85 -17.50 -0.34
C SER A 125 -21.64 -16.23 -1.17
N VAL A 126 -20.51 -15.54 -0.96
CA VAL A 126 -20.15 -14.36 -1.74
C VAL A 126 -19.84 -14.72 -3.19
N TYR A 127 -19.15 -15.85 -3.42
CA TYR A 127 -18.84 -16.32 -4.77
C TYR A 127 -20.11 -16.58 -5.59
N TYR A 128 -21.02 -17.38 -5.08
CA TYR A 128 -22.25 -17.70 -5.82
C TYR A 128 -23.13 -16.46 -6.03
N PHE A 129 -23.29 -15.65 -4.99
CA PHE A 129 -24.06 -14.39 -5.09
C PHE A 129 -23.51 -13.45 -6.16
N LEU A 130 -22.18 -13.20 -6.16
CA LEU A 130 -21.56 -12.31 -7.14
C LEU A 130 -21.60 -12.89 -8.56
N LYS A 131 -21.38 -14.20 -8.71
CA LYS A 131 -21.44 -14.91 -9.99
C LYS A 131 -22.84 -14.83 -10.62
N ASP A 132 -23.89 -14.92 -9.80
CA ASP A 132 -25.27 -14.82 -10.27
C ASP A 132 -25.68 -13.37 -10.57
N SER A 133 -25.11 -12.41 -9.82
CA SER A 133 -25.47 -11.00 -9.91
C SER A 133 -24.70 -10.23 -10.99
N LEU A 134 -23.48 -10.67 -11.35
CA LEU A 134 -22.58 -9.93 -12.23
C LEU A 134 -22.06 -10.82 -13.37
N LYS A 135 -21.98 -10.23 -14.57
CA LYS A 135 -21.42 -10.91 -15.77
C LYS A 135 -19.90 -10.77 -15.81
N MET A 136 -19.19 -11.50 -14.94
CA MET A 136 -17.74 -11.52 -14.86
C MET A 136 -17.26 -12.96 -14.67
N ASN A 137 -15.95 -13.21 -14.86
CA ASN A 137 -15.34 -14.53 -14.67
C ASN A 137 -14.91 -14.66 -13.20
N PHE A 138 -15.68 -15.41 -12.42
CA PHE A 138 -15.41 -15.63 -10.99
C PHE A 138 -14.73 -16.97 -10.76
N PHE A 139 -13.71 -16.97 -9.88
CA PHE A 139 -12.97 -18.15 -9.42
C PHE A 139 -12.93 -18.16 -7.90
N LEU A 140 -13.29 -19.28 -7.29
CA LEU A 140 -13.26 -19.47 -5.85
C LEU A 140 -12.03 -20.29 -5.46
N ASN A 141 -11.12 -19.71 -4.66
CA ASN A 141 -9.90 -20.39 -4.18
C ASN A 141 -9.21 -21.22 -5.29
N PRO A 142 -8.86 -20.61 -6.45
CA PRO A 142 -8.40 -21.35 -7.61
C PRO A 142 -7.12 -22.12 -7.31
N ASP A 143 -7.05 -23.36 -7.77
CA ASP A 143 -5.85 -24.18 -7.75
C ASP A 143 -4.87 -23.77 -8.86
N GLU A 144 -3.66 -24.35 -8.86
CA GLU A 144 -2.62 -24.06 -9.85
C GLU A 144 -3.06 -24.36 -11.29
N LYS A 145 -3.89 -25.38 -11.51
CA LYS A 145 -4.41 -25.73 -12.83
C LYS A 145 -5.39 -24.66 -13.31
N GLN A 146 -6.29 -24.23 -12.44
CA GLN A 146 -7.25 -23.18 -12.76
C GLN A 146 -6.54 -21.85 -13.04
N ILE A 147 -5.49 -21.53 -12.27
CA ILE A 147 -4.68 -20.32 -12.50
C ILE A 147 -4.02 -20.41 -13.88
N LYS A 148 -3.31 -21.52 -14.15
CA LYS A 148 -2.53 -21.69 -15.37
C LYS A 148 -3.37 -21.74 -16.64
N PHE A 149 -4.49 -22.48 -16.63
CA PHE A 149 -5.24 -22.78 -17.85
C PHE A 149 -6.48 -21.92 -18.08
N TYR A 150 -6.93 -21.19 -17.05
CA TYR A 150 -8.13 -20.36 -17.17
C TYR A 150 -7.86 -18.89 -16.82
N ILE A 151 -7.26 -18.61 -15.65
CA ILE A 151 -7.08 -17.22 -15.21
C ILE A 151 -6.01 -16.52 -16.03
N SER A 152 -4.90 -17.20 -16.35
CA SER A 152 -3.79 -16.63 -17.13
C SER A 152 -4.15 -16.38 -18.59
N GLU A 153 -5.17 -17.06 -19.12
CA GLU A 153 -5.61 -16.94 -20.51
C GLU A 153 -6.65 -15.82 -20.73
N ILE A 154 -7.11 -15.19 -19.66
CA ILE A 154 -8.13 -14.15 -19.73
C ILE A 154 -7.61 -12.84 -19.13
N ASN A 155 -8.01 -11.72 -19.75
CA ASN A 155 -7.59 -10.39 -19.28
C ASN A 155 -8.37 -9.87 -18.06
N SER A 156 -9.46 -10.53 -17.67
CA SER A 156 -10.30 -10.07 -16.57
C SER A 156 -10.85 -11.26 -15.79
N ALA A 157 -10.44 -11.38 -14.56
CA ALA A 157 -10.90 -12.39 -13.61
C ALA A 157 -11.24 -11.75 -12.26
N VAL A 158 -12.17 -12.34 -11.54
CA VAL A 158 -12.42 -12.04 -10.13
C VAL A 158 -12.09 -13.28 -9.31
N VAL A 159 -11.05 -13.18 -8.50
CA VAL A 159 -10.61 -14.27 -7.62
C VAL A 159 -11.13 -14.03 -6.23
N ILE A 160 -11.97 -14.94 -5.74
CA ILE A 160 -12.48 -14.91 -4.36
C ILE A 160 -11.65 -15.87 -3.52
N LYS A 161 -11.12 -15.36 -2.42
CA LYS A 161 -10.24 -16.08 -1.51
C LYS A 161 -10.64 -15.82 -0.06
N ARG A 162 -10.09 -16.63 0.82
CA ARG A 162 -10.22 -16.42 2.26
C ARG A 162 -9.37 -15.27 2.76
N LEU A 163 -9.98 -14.34 3.47
CA LEU A 163 -9.29 -13.25 4.17
C LEU A 163 -8.50 -13.80 5.37
N VAL A 164 -7.23 -13.52 5.40
CA VAL A 164 -6.38 -13.85 6.55
C VAL A 164 -6.63 -12.84 7.68
N THR A 165 -6.80 -13.33 8.89
CA THR A 165 -7.08 -12.50 10.06
C THR A 165 -6.02 -11.42 10.29
N ARG A 166 -6.46 -10.20 10.66
CA ARG A 166 -5.60 -9.03 10.88
C ARG A 166 -4.78 -8.64 9.65
N ALA A 167 -5.29 -8.90 8.44
CA ALA A 167 -4.70 -8.38 7.22
C ALA A 167 -4.68 -6.83 7.27
N PRO A 168 -3.61 -6.19 6.77
CA PRO A 168 -3.54 -4.74 6.68
C PRO A 168 -4.54 -4.21 5.64
N ILE A 169 -5.63 -3.63 6.11
CA ILE A 169 -6.74 -3.10 5.31
C ILE A 169 -6.92 -1.62 5.63
N SER A 170 -7.24 -0.84 4.62
CA SER A 170 -7.71 0.54 4.72
C SER A 170 -9.11 0.67 4.14
N LYS A 171 -9.71 1.84 4.26
CA LYS A 171 -11.07 2.10 3.77
C LYS A 171 -11.05 3.30 2.84
N ILE A 172 -11.66 3.16 1.67
CA ILE A 172 -11.92 4.25 0.74
C ILE A 172 -13.42 4.53 0.75
N LYS A 173 -13.79 5.79 0.70
CA LYS A 173 -15.18 6.22 0.53
C LYS A 173 -15.39 6.60 -0.92
N GLU A 174 -16.28 5.87 -1.59
CA GLU A 174 -16.72 6.18 -2.94
C GLU A 174 -18.25 6.29 -2.95
N ASN A 175 -18.72 7.48 -3.31
CA ASN A 175 -20.14 7.82 -3.22
C ASN A 175 -20.68 7.62 -1.79
N LYS A 176 -21.61 6.69 -1.60
CA LYS A 176 -22.21 6.33 -0.30
C LYS A 176 -21.63 5.06 0.31
N THR A 177 -20.71 4.37 -0.40
CA THR A 177 -20.17 3.08 0.02
C THR A 177 -18.76 3.25 0.59
N THR A 178 -18.51 2.58 1.72
CA THR A 178 -17.17 2.46 2.30
C THR A 178 -16.58 1.12 1.89
N ILE A 179 -15.50 1.15 1.11
CA ILE A 179 -14.89 -0.03 0.50
C ILE A 179 -13.61 -0.38 1.25
N PRO A 180 -13.52 -1.56 1.87
CA PRO A 180 -12.28 -2.05 2.46
C PRO A 180 -11.34 -2.52 1.35
N ILE A 181 -10.14 -1.95 1.33
CA ILE A 181 -9.11 -2.25 0.33
C ILE A 181 -7.82 -2.72 0.99
N ALA A 182 -7.07 -3.55 0.29
CA ALA A 182 -5.73 -3.93 0.70
C ALA A 182 -4.80 -2.71 0.74
N THR A 183 -3.97 -2.61 1.78
CA THR A 183 -2.86 -1.64 1.80
C THR A 183 -1.65 -2.21 1.08
N LEU A 184 -0.65 -1.38 0.79
CA LEU A 184 0.59 -1.85 0.16
C LEU A 184 1.30 -2.91 1.00
N GLU A 185 1.24 -2.81 2.35
CA GLU A 185 1.80 -3.83 3.24
C GLU A 185 1.18 -5.21 2.99
N LYS A 186 -0.14 -5.24 2.72
CA LYS A 186 -0.83 -6.49 2.39
C LYS A 186 -0.47 -6.97 1.00
N ILE A 187 -0.54 -6.09 -0.01
CA ILE A 187 -0.25 -6.43 -1.41
C ILE A 187 1.16 -7.02 -1.54
N VAL A 188 2.17 -6.38 -0.93
CA VAL A 188 3.55 -6.90 -0.93
C VAL A 188 3.61 -8.33 -0.37
N VAL A 189 3.00 -8.59 0.77
CA VAL A 189 3.03 -9.93 1.37
C VAL A 189 2.29 -10.95 0.52
N ASP A 190 1.17 -10.57 -0.09
CA ASP A 190 0.39 -11.46 -0.93
C ASP A 190 1.12 -11.84 -2.22
N LEU A 191 1.93 -10.95 -2.80
CA LEU A 191 2.80 -11.27 -3.93
C LEU A 191 3.78 -12.41 -3.60
N PHE A 192 4.29 -12.47 -2.38
CA PHE A 192 5.14 -13.58 -1.92
C PHE A 192 4.35 -14.83 -1.53
N ALA A 193 3.16 -14.66 -0.98
CA ALA A 193 2.40 -15.79 -0.43
C ALA A 193 1.59 -16.55 -1.47
N ASP A 194 1.19 -15.90 -2.55
CA ASP A 194 0.38 -16.45 -3.63
C ASP A 194 1.14 -16.43 -4.97
N GLU A 195 2.39 -16.92 -4.97
CA GLU A 195 3.32 -16.88 -6.10
C GLU A 195 2.70 -17.41 -7.40
N HIS A 196 1.92 -18.48 -7.34
CA HIS A 196 1.26 -19.05 -8.53
C HIS A 196 0.24 -18.07 -9.14
N LEU A 197 -0.56 -17.40 -8.28
CA LEU A 197 -1.56 -16.42 -8.74
C LEU A 197 -0.88 -15.18 -9.33
N PHE A 198 0.27 -14.80 -8.77
CA PHE A 198 1.02 -13.61 -9.16
C PHE A 198 2.34 -13.96 -9.86
N HIS A 199 2.37 -15.07 -10.61
CA HIS A 199 3.58 -15.55 -11.27
C HIS A 199 4.21 -14.53 -12.22
N ALA A 200 3.39 -13.70 -12.90
CA ALA A 200 3.87 -12.65 -13.80
C ALA A 200 4.62 -11.52 -13.05
N TYR A 201 4.51 -11.44 -11.73
CA TYR A 201 5.12 -10.41 -10.88
C TYR A 201 6.25 -10.97 -10.03
N GLN A 202 6.81 -12.13 -10.38
CA GLN A 202 7.91 -12.76 -9.66
C GLN A 202 9.29 -12.40 -10.25
N GLY A 203 10.36 -12.86 -9.60
CA GLY A 203 11.74 -12.65 -10.05
C GLY A 203 12.15 -11.17 -10.05
N SER A 204 12.73 -10.70 -11.16
CA SER A 204 13.18 -9.32 -11.30
C SER A 204 12.06 -8.29 -11.20
N GLU A 205 10.85 -8.63 -11.63
CA GLU A 205 9.70 -7.75 -11.53
C GLU A 205 9.31 -7.48 -10.08
N LEU A 206 9.37 -8.51 -9.21
CA LEU A 206 9.10 -8.36 -7.79
C LEU A 206 10.12 -7.44 -7.11
N ILE A 207 11.40 -7.53 -7.47
CA ILE A 207 12.45 -6.63 -6.96
C ILE A 207 12.08 -5.18 -7.30
N TYR A 208 11.74 -4.94 -8.56
CA TYR A 208 11.42 -3.61 -9.07
C TYR A 208 10.17 -3.03 -8.39
N ILE A 209 9.12 -3.84 -8.26
CA ILE A 209 7.87 -3.45 -7.57
C ILE A 209 8.16 -3.07 -6.12
N LEU A 210 8.88 -3.92 -5.38
CA LEU A 210 9.22 -3.65 -3.98
C LEU A 210 10.05 -2.39 -3.82
N GLU A 211 11.10 -2.24 -4.62
CA GLU A 211 11.97 -1.07 -4.58
C GLU A 211 11.16 0.22 -4.80
N ARG A 212 10.28 0.25 -5.79
CA ARG A 212 9.43 1.42 -6.03
C ARG A 212 8.44 1.68 -4.91
N ILE A 213 7.78 0.65 -4.40
CA ILE A 213 6.86 0.79 -3.26
C ILE A 213 7.60 1.38 -2.04
N LEU A 214 8.74 0.79 -1.67
CA LEU A 214 9.49 1.19 -0.49
C LEU A 214 10.11 2.59 -0.64
N ASN A 215 10.50 2.99 -1.85
CA ASN A 215 11.09 4.31 -2.09
C ASN A 215 10.05 5.43 -2.21
N HIS A 216 8.87 5.17 -2.75
CA HIS A 216 7.89 6.22 -3.06
C HIS A 216 6.77 6.36 -2.03
N TYR A 217 6.47 5.30 -1.26
CA TYR A 217 5.33 5.29 -0.35
C TYR A 217 5.71 4.98 1.10
N SER A 218 4.90 5.51 2.02
CA SER A 218 5.03 5.21 3.45
C SER A 218 4.48 3.81 3.74
N ILE A 219 5.35 2.91 4.18
CA ILE A 219 5.04 1.53 4.55
C ILE A 219 5.20 1.33 6.07
N ASN A 220 4.21 0.74 6.69
CA ASN A 220 4.31 0.32 8.08
C ASN A 220 4.91 -1.10 8.17
N LEU A 221 6.22 -1.17 8.36
CA LEU A 221 6.95 -2.44 8.40
C LEU A 221 6.46 -3.38 9.51
N THR A 222 6.10 -2.85 10.68
CA THR A 222 5.56 -3.66 11.77
C THR A 222 4.28 -4.37 11.36
N LYS A 223 3.37 -3.67 10.67
CA LYS A 223 2.14 -4.27 10.13
C LYS A 223 2.44 -5.27 9.03
N MET A 224 3.35 -4.92 8.12
CA MET A 224 3.76 -5.79 7.00
C MET A 224 4.35 -7.11 7.52
N PHE A 225 5.34 -7.07 8.40
CA PHE A 225 5.97 -8.28 8.93
C PHE A 225 5.04 -9.07 9.85
N SER A 226 4.18 -8.42 10.64
CA SER A 226 3.16 -9.11 11.42
C SER A 226 2.19 -9.89 10.53
N TYR A 227 1.80 -9.35 9.38
CA TYR A 227 0.98 -10.05 8.40
C TYR A 227 1.77 -11.13 7.66
N ALA A 228 3.02 -10.85 7.26
CA ALA A 228 3.92 -11.82 6.63
C ALA A 228 4.13 -13.06 7.51
N LYS A 229 4.28 -12.89 8.82
CA LYS A 229 4.35 -14.00 9.78
C LYS A 229 3.11 -14.90 9.73
N ARG A 230 1.91 -14.32 9.61
CA ARG A 230 0.66 -15.10 9.47
C ARG A 230 0.58 -15.85 8.14
N ARG A 231 1.19 -15.28 7.09
CA ARG A 231 1.31 -15.88 5.77
C ARG A 231 2.52 -16.84 5.64
N LYS A 232 3.32 -17.01 6.73
CA LYS A 232 4.56 -17.82 6.77
C LYS A 232 5.65 -17.37 5.78
N LYS A 233 5.67 -16.07 5.46
CA LYS A 233 6.60 -15.45 4.49
C LYS A 233 7.52 -14.38 5.12
N GLU A 234 7.51 -14.22 6.45
CA GLU A 234 8.28 -13.16 7.13
C GLU A 234 9.78 -13.24 6.85
N GLN A 235 10.37 -14.45 7.01
CA GLN A 235 11.81 -14.64 6.81
C GLN A 235 12.22 -14.45 5.35
N GLU A 236 11.42 -14.99 4.43
CA GLU A 236 11.63 -14.85 3.00
C GLU A 236 11.63 -13.39 2.55
N ILE A 237 10.64 -12.60 3.00
CA ILE A 237 10.56 -11.17 2.67
C ILE A 237 11.72 -10.39 3.28
N LYS A 238 12.11 -10.67 4.53
CA LYS A 238 13.27 -10.04 5.17
C LYS A 238 14.57 -10.32 4.41
N GLN A 239 14.79 -11.59 4.05
CA GLN A 239 15.95 -11.98 3.27
C GLN A 239 15.95 -11.35 1.89
N PHE A 240 14.79 -11.29 1.23
CA PHE A 240 14.63 -10.65 -0.07
C PHE A 240 15.00 -9.17 -0.02
N ILE A 241 14.46 -8.42 0.96
CA ILE A 241 14.76 -6.99 1.14
C ILE A 241 16.26 -6.80 1.42
N SER A 242 16.85 -7.61 2.31
CA SER A 242 18.29 -7.50 2.63
C SER A 242 19.20 -7.79 1.45
N THR A 243 18.77 -8.68 0.55
CA THR A 243 19.58 -9.09 -0.60
C THR A 243 19.46 -8.09 -1.76
N TYR A 244 18.28 -7.63 -2.06
CA TYR A 244 17.99 -6.88 -3.28
C TYR A 244 17.76 -5.37 -3.03
N ILE A 245 17.43 -4.96 -1.81
CA ILE A 245 17.13 -3.56 -1.46
C ILE A 245 17.88 -3.17 -0.16
N PRO A 246 19.20 -3.39 -0.07
CA PRO A 246 19.96 -3.24 1.20
C PRO A 246 19.89 -1.81 1.75
N ASN A 247 19.91 -0.79 0.90
CA ASN A 247 19.86 0.63 1.29
C ASN A 247 18.60 0.97 2.10
N PHE A 248 17.49 0.26 1.87
CA PHE A 248 16.25 0.47 2.60
C PHE A 248 16.36 0.05 4.07
N LEU A 249 17.10 -1.02 4.38
CA LEU A 249 17.32 -1.46 5.76
C LEU A 249 18.29 -0.55 6.52
N GLU A 250 19.27 0.04 5.83
CA GLU A 250 20.15 1.02 6.43
C GLU A 250 19.39 2.28 6.87
N GLU A 251 18.43 2.73 6.06
CA GLU A 251 17.56 3.87 6.42
C GLU A 251 16.74 3.65 7.69
N ILE A 252 16.37 2.40 8.00
CA ILE A 252 15.53 2.05 9.16
C ILE A 252 16.37 1.89 10.43
N ASN A 253 17.62 1.41 10.31
CA ASN A 253 18.50 1.17 11.47
C ASN A 253 19.12 2.47 12.04
N TYR A 254 18.91 3.61 11.40
CA TYR A 254 19.36 4.93 11.88
C TYR A 254 18.27 5.71 12.65
N ASP A 255 17.08 5.14 12.85
CA ASP A 255 16.01 5.66 13.71
C ASP A 255 15.96 4.88 15.05
#